data_7ca65708022c387b77589f6f8a366dc8
#
_entry.id   7ca65708022c387b77589f6f8a366dc8
#
_cell.length_a   1.000
_cell.length_b   1.000
_cell.length_c   1.000
_cell.angle_alpha   90.00
_cell.angle_beta   90.00
_cell.angle_gamma   90.00
#
_symmetry.space_group_name_H-M   'P 1'
#
loop_
_entity.id
_entity.type
_entity.pdbx_description
1 polymer ?
#
loop_
_entity_poly.entity_id
_entity_poly.type
_entity_poly.pdbx_seq_one_letter_code
_entity_poly.pdbx_strand_id
1 'polypeptide(L)'
;MTKYFVETDEKPLLLIDADPDQNLNEMVGVNLTDAETISDLYCELMKEGGTLAGTTPKERMEGKIWEKGLYEGELFDLLSLGTKWTEGCYCMPNAALKAVIPSLVENYKYALIDSPAGLEHLNRKITSKVDDIFDVLDASKKAFQHVKRAHRIIEELDVDYENFYLIGGREFPENLDKRAKKETGLKYLGKIAYDKAVREYVLKGESLLNLPSDSPAYVSVKKVMEKAGYSSLKQLLSPE
;
A
#
# COMPACT_ATOMS: atom_id res chain seq x y z
N MET A 1 -1.81 -4.82 -7.73
CA MET A 1 -2.02 -3.44 -8.21
C MET A 1 -0.74 -2.86 -8.81
N THR A 2 0.40 -2.88 -8.12
CA THR A 2 1.69 -2.36 -8.63
C THR A 2 1.99 -2.78 -10.07
N LYS A 3 1.91 -4.11 -10.37
CA LYS A 3 2.09 -4.62 -11.73
C LYS A 3 1.19 -3.95 -12.77
N TYR A 4 -0.03 -3.61 -12.41
CA TYR A 4 -0.98 -2.91 -13.30
C TYR A 4 -0.44 -1.53 -13.68
N PHE A 5 -0.04 -0.72 -12.70
CA PHE A 5 0.51 0.62 -12.97
C PHE A 5 1.84 0.56 -13.74
N VAL A 6 2.68 -0.43 -13.46
CA VAL A 6 3.93 -0.65 -14.20
C VAL A 6 3.65 -1.02 -15.67
N GLU A 7 2.71 -1.94 -15.95
CA GLU A 7 2.38 -2.35 -17.32
C GLU A 7 1.63 -1.26 -18.11
N THR A 8 0.89 -0.40 -17.43
CA THR A 8 0.19 0.73 -18.07
C THR A 8 1.07 1.97 -18.22
N ASP A 9 2.33 1.89 -17.79
CA ASP A 9 3.34 2.96 -17.86
C ASP A 9 2.89 4.25 -17.14
N GLU A 10 2.22 4.07 -16.01
CA GLU A 10 1.69 5.16 -15.18
C GLU A 10 2.78 5.67 -14.22
N LYS A 11 3.73 6.42 -14.77
CA LYS A 11 4.88 6.98 -14.03
C LYS A 11 4.73 8.49 -13.81
N PRO A 12 5.40 9.06 -12.80
CA PRO A 12 6.14 8.40 -11.72
C PRO A 12 5.22 7.71 -10.70
N LEU A 13 5.62 6.53 -10.21
CA LEU A 13 4.88 5.68 -9.27
C LEU A 13 5.65 5.55 -7.96
N LEU A 14 5.00 5.83 -6.83
CA LEU A 14 5.53 5.59 -5.50
C LEU A 14 4.83 4.40 -4.84
N LEU A 15 5.60 3.51 -4.26
CA LEU A 15 5.12 2.47 -3.36
C LEU A 15 5.49 2.85 -1.92
N ILE A 16 4.57 2.69 -0.99
CA ILE A 16 4.79 2.90 0.44
C ILE A 16 4.40 1.62 1.16
N ASP A 17 5.39 0.91 1.69
CA ASP A 17 5.18 -0.23 2.58
C ASP A 17 5.08 0.28 4.02
N ALA A 18 3.84 0.38 4.50
CA ALA A 18 3.54 0.81 5.86
C ALA A 18 3.39 -0.37 6.84
N ASP A 19 3.66 -1.61 6.37
CA ASP A 19 3.69 -2.80 7.20
C ASP A 19 5.12 -3.00 7.76
N PRO A 20 5.28 -3.15 9.08
CA PRO A 20 6.57 -3.51 9.67
C PRO A 20 7.18 -4.80 9.12
N ASP A 21 6.36 -5.73 8.63
CA ASP A 21 6.82 -7.03 8.09
C ASP A 21 7.44 -6.91 6.68
N GLN A 22 7.33 -5.75 6.02
CA GLN A 22 7.98 -5.43 4.74
C GLN A 22 7.64 -6.40 3.59
N ASN A 23 6.43 -6.94 3.59
CA ASN A 23 6.00 -7.92 2.60
C ASN A 23 5.95 -7.35 1.18
N LEU A 24 5.63 -6.05 1.02
CA LEU A 24 5.58 -5.42 -0.29
C LEU A 24 6.95 -5.42 -0.97
N ASN A 25 8.02 -5.14 -0.23
CA ASN A 25 9.39 -5.11 -0.76
C ASN A 25 9.75 -6.42 -1.45
N GLU A 26 9.54 -7.54 -0.75
CA GLU A 26 9.80 -8.87 -1.29
C GLU A 26 8.92 -9.17 -2.52
N MET A 27 7.62 -8.83 -2.46
CA MET A 27 6.67 -9.10 -3.54
C MET A 27 6.99 -8.33 -4.82
N VAL A 28 7.61 -7.16 -4.72
CA VAL A 28 8.04 -6.39 -5.90
C VAL A 28 9.51 -6.65 -6.28
N GLY A 29 10.22 -7.50 -5.53
CA GLY A 29 11.59 -7.92 -5.82
C GLY A 29 12.64 -6.90 -5.42
N VAL A 30 12.37 -6.06 -4.42
CA VAL A 30 13.32 -5.09 -3.86
C VAL A 30 13.82 -5.59 -2.51
N ASN A 31 15.13 -5.75 -2.41
CA ASN A 31 15.79 -6.08 -1.14
C ASN A 31 16.39 -4.81 -0.55
N LEU A 32 15.72 -4.26 0.45
CA LEU A 32 16.25 -3.15 1.24
C LEU A 32 17.11 -3.67 2.39
N THR A 33 18.15 -2.94 2.73
CA THR A 33 18.87 -3.10 3.99
C THR A 33 18.08 -2.44 5.12
N ASP A 34 18.29 -2.86 6.36
CA ASP A 34 17.62 -2.27 7.52
C ASP A 34 17.91 -0.76 7.65
N ALA A 35 19.08 -0.31 7.20
CA ALA A 35 19.47 1.10 7.21
C ALA A 35 18.68 1.98 6.22
N GLU A 36 17.98 1.38 5.29
CA GLU A 36 17.16 2.07 4.29
C GLU A 36 15.69 2.16 4.69
N THR A 37 15.32 1.63 5.86
CA THR A 37 13.94 1.76 6.36
C THR A 37 13.75 3.02 7.22
N ILE A 38 12.51 3.51 7.28
CA ILE A 38 12.16 4.65 8.13
C ILE A 38 12.47 4.35 9.60
N SER A 39 12.23 3.11 10.05
CA SER A 39 12.50 2.69 11.43
C SER A 39 13.97 2.80 11.78
N ASP A 40 14.88 2.43 10.88
CA ASP A 40 16.32 2.50 11.13
C ASP A 40 16.85 3.92 11.00
N LEU A 41 16.42 4.67 9.99
CA LEU A 41 16.76 6.09 9.84
C LEU A 41 16.32 6.91 11.07
N TYR A 42 15.16 6.58 11.63
CA TYR A 42 14.70 7.19 12.88
C TYR A 42 15.60 6.83 14.05
N CYS A 43 15.98 5.55 14.18
CA CYS A 43 16.91 5.11 15.22
C CYS A 43 18.31 5.77 15.08
N GLU A 44 18.79 5.92 13.85
CA GLU A 44 20.03 6.64 13.54
C GLU A 44 19.93 8.10 13.99
N LEU A 45 18.86 8.79 13.61
CA LEU A 45 18.62 10.18 14.00
C LEU A 45 18.59 10.39 15.51
N MET A 46 17.99 9.44 16.24
CA MET A 46 17.95 9.49 17.71
C MET A 46 19.33 9.27 18.37
N LYS A 47 20.18 8.43 17.78
CA LYS A 47 21.56 8.19 18.27
C LYS A 47 22.49 9.37 18.00
N GLU A 48 22.32 10.06 16.89
CA GLU A 48 23.14 11.24 16.55
C GLU A 48 23.01 12.35 17.59
N GLY A 49 21.89 12.41 18.31
CA GLY A 49 21.64 13.44 19.32
C GLY A 49 21.83 14.87 18.79
N GLY A 50 21.37 15.84 19.55
CA GLY A 50 21.66 17.23 19.24
C GLY A 50 20.74 17.87 18.20
N THR A 51 20.46 19.12 18.42
CA THR A 51 19.85 20.02 17.46
C THR A 51 20.95 20.62 16.60
N LEU A 52 21.00 20.30 15.31
CA LEU A 52 21.68 21.17 14.36
C LEU A 52 20.98 22.52 14.42
N ALA A 53 21.73 23.56 14.75
CA ALA A 53 21.17 24.91 14.88
C ALA A 53 20.43 25.26 13.60
N GLY A 54 19.11 25.49 13.72
CA GLY A 54 18.27 25.95 12.61
C GLY A 54 17.45 24.87 11.87
N THR A 55 17.58 23.57 12.20
CA THR A 55 16.78 22.51 11.57
C THR A 55 15.89 21.78 12.57
N THR A 56 14.64 21.53 12.20
CA THR A 56 13.70 20.76 13.00
C THR A 56 13.97 19.25 12.87
N PRO A 57 13.58 18.43 13.86
CA PRO A 57 13.66 16.97 13.73
C PRO A 57 12.92 16.42 12.51
N LYS A 58 11.83 17.08 12.10
CA LYS A 58 11.08 16.75 10.90
C LYS A 58 11.92 16.95 9.64
N GLU A 59 12.51 18.14 9.46
CA GLU A 59 13.38 18.44 8.30
C GLU A 59 14.58 17.52 8.21
N ARG A 60 15.17 17.17 9.37
CA ARG A 60 16.27 16.19 9.41
C ARG A 60 15.83 14.81 8.96
N MET A 61 14.65 14.36 9.38
CA MET A 61 14.09 13.07 8.97
C MET A 61 13.74 13.07 7.49
N GLU A 62 13.12 14.14 6.98
CA GLU A 62 12.86 14.32 5.55
C GLU A 62 14.16 14.23 4.75
N GLY A 63 15.21 14.95 5.16
CA GLY A 63 16.52 14.87 4.50
C GLY A 63 17.09 13.46 4.47
N LYS A 64 17.04 12.73 5.58
CA LYS A 64 17.53 11.33 5.64
C LYS A 64 16.69 10.39 4.75
N ILE A 65 15.39 10.58 4.68
CA ILE A 65 14.52 9.78 3.81
C ILE A 65 14.88 10.01 2.35
N TRP A 66 15.05 11.26 1.92
CA TRP A 66 15.47 11.57 0.56
C TRP A 66 16.88 11.06 0.24
N GLU A 67 17.79 11.06 1.22
CA GLU A 67 19.18 10.65 1.00
C GLU A 67 19.35 9.12 0.98
N LYS A 68 18.62 8.38 1.84
CA LYS A 68 18.89 6.96 2.12
C LYS A 68 17.64 6.08 2.22
N GLY A 69 16.48 6.65 2.47
CA GLY A 69 15.26 5.91 2.77
C GLY A 69 14.39 5.61 1.56
N LEU A 70 14.60 6.34 0.47
CA LEU A 70 13.86 6.15 -0.75
C LEU A 70 14.65 5.24 -1.70
N TYR A 71 14.13 4.05 -1.99
CA TYR A 71 14.63 3.25 -3.10
C TYR A 71 14.13 3.87 -4.40
N GLU A 72 15.05 4.31 -5.27
CA GLU A 72 14.76 4.88 -6.58
C GLU A 72 15.00 3.81 -7.65
N GLY A 73 13.93 3.36 -8.29
CA GLY A 73 13.96 2.31 -9.30
C GLY A 73 13.48 2.78 -10.68
N GLU A 74 13.78 2.01 -11.72
CA GLU A 74 13.35 2.34 -13.09
C GLU A 74 11.83 2.27 -13.28
N LEU A 75 11.14 1.43 -12.50
CA LEU A 75 9.70 1.18 -12.65
C LEU A 75 8.87 1.93 -11.61
N PHE A 76 9.40 2.09 -10.43
CA PHE A 76 8.76 2.75 -9.27
C PHE A 76 9.83 3.09 -8.23
N ASP A 77 9.49 4.03 -7.36
CA ASP A 77 10.23 4.28 -6.14
C ASP A 77 9.50 3.62 -4.96
N LEU A 78 10.26 3.27 -3.92
CA LEU A 78 9.71 2.55 -2.76
C LEU A 78 10.21 3.15 -1.45
N LEU A 79 9.27 3.41 -0.55
CA LEU A 79 9.52 3.81 0.82
C LEU A 79 8.99 2.72 1.77
N SER A 80 9.82 2.23 2.69
CA SER A 80 9.44 1.18 3.63
C SER A 80 9.52 1.64 5.08
N LEU A 81 8.48 1.30 5.86
CA LEU A 81 8.46 1.56 7.30
C LEU A 81 9.54 0.78 8.03
N GLY A 82 9.67 -0.49 7.71
CA GLY A 82 10.64 -1.40 8.32
C GLY A 82 10.33 -1.85 9.74
N THR A 83 11.04 -2.86 10.18
CA THR A 83 10.91 -3.45 11.53
C THR A 83 11.75 -2.69 12.54
N LYS A 84 11.17 -2.40 13.69
CA LYS A 84 11.89 -1.77 14.80
C LYS A 84 12.51 -2.83 15.69
N TRP A 85 13.84 -2.77 15.87
CA TRP A 85 14.62 -3.72 16.67
C TRP A 85 14.81 -3.31 18.16
N THR A 86 14.20 -2.21 18.59
CA THR A 86 14.30 -1.71 19.97
C THR A 86 12.95 -1.75 20.68
N GLU A 87 12.96 -1.82 22.01
CA GLU A 87 11.75 -1.72 22.81
C GLU A 87 10.97 -0.43 22.51
N GLY A 88 9.65 -0.53 22.53
CA GLY A 88 8.74 0.59 22.36
C GLY A 88 7.77 0.43 21.18
N CYS A 89 6.86 1.39 21.02
CA CYS A 89 5.85 1.37 19.98
C CYS A 89 6.40 1.89 18.65
N TYR A 90 5.69 1.57 17.56
CA TYR A 90 5.93 2.16 16.24
C TYR A 90 5.43 3.61 16.09
N CYS A 91 5.07 4.27 17.20
CA CYS A 91 4.46 5.60 17.18
C CYS A 91 5.36 6.63 16.49
N MET A 92 6.66 6.59 16.76
CA MET A 92 7.60 7.56 16.21
C MET A 92 7.95 7.29 14.73
N PRO A 93 8.30 6.06 14.30
CA PRO A 93 8.44 5.74 12.88
C PRO A 93 7.19 6.06 12.06
N ASN A 94 6.00 5.72 12.58
CA ASN A 94 4.74 6.09 11.91
C ASN A 94 4.53 7.62 11.85
N ALA A 95 4.90 8.35 12.91
CA ALA A 95 4.81 9.82 12.90
C ALA A 95 5.79 10.43 11.89
N ALA A 96 7.00 9.86 11.74
CA ALA A 96 7.94 10.25 10.71
C ALA A 96 7.39 10.00 9.31
N LEU A 97 6.88 8.80 9.05
CA LEU A 97 6.23 8.45 7.79
C LEU A 97 5.09 9.41 7.46
N LYS A 98 4.17 9.61 8.40
CA LYS A 98 3.05 10.56 8.25
C LYS A 98 3.50 11.99 7.94
N ALA A 99 4.62 12.42 8.50
CA ALA A 99 5.12 13.79 8.30
C ALA A 99 5.68 14.01 6.89
N VAL A 100 6.24 12.97 6.26
CA VAL A 100 6.89 13.06 4.94
C VAL A 100 5.97 12.71 3.78
N ILE A 101 4.97 11.85 3.96
CA ILE A 101 4.07 11.43 2.87
C ILE A 101 3.50 12.63 2.09
N PRO A 102 2.96 13.69 2.70
CA PRO A 102 2.35 14.78 1.94
C PRO A 102 3.30 15.46 0.96
N SER A 103 4.55 15.73 1.36
CA SER A 103 5.55 16.34 0.48
C SER A 103 6.12 15.36 -0.55
N LEU A 104 6.20 14.07 -0.17
CA LEU A 104 6.73 13.05 -1.04
C LEU A 104 5.78 12.76 -2.21
N VAL A 105 4.48 12.57 -1.94
CA VAL A 105 3.49 12.18 -2.96
C VAL A 105 3.26 13.24 -4.02
N GLU A 106 3.55 14.50 -3.74
CA GLU A 106 3.44 15.60 -4.72
C GLU A 106 4.33 15.40 -5.95
N ASN A 107 5.37 14.58 -5.83
CA ASN A 107 6.31 14.29 -6.92
C ASN A 107 5.89 13.10 -7.79
N TYR A 108 4.79 12.43 -7.45
CA TYR A 108 4.35 11.21 -8.10
C TYR A 108 2.95 11.33 -8.69
N LYS A 109 2.75 10.66 -9.82
CA LYS A 109 1.43 10.58 -10.45
C LYS A 109 0.50 9.68 -9.66
N TYR A 110 1.04 8.58 -9.13
CA TYR A 110 0.34 7.64 -8.25
C TYR A 110 1.21 7.26 -7.06
N ALA A 111 0.57 7.13 -5.90
CA ALA A 111 1.16 6.57 -4.70
C ALA A 111 0.29 5.40 -4.20
N LEU A 112 0.88 4.22 -4.04
CA LEU A 112 0.21 3.04 -3.50
C LEU A 112 0.72 2.80 -2.08
N ILE A 113 -0.17 2.79 -1.11
CA ILE A 113 0.16 2.53 0.30
C ILE A 113 -0.32 1.11 0.63
N ASP A 114 0.62 0.23 0.94
CA ASP A 114 0.34 -1.08 1.52
C ASP A 114 0.26 -0.95 3.04
N SER A 115 -0.88 -1.28 3.60
CA SER A 115 -1.17 -1.15 5.02
C SER A 115 -1.33 -2.51 5.68
N PRO A 116 -0.82 -2.71 6.91
CA PRO A 116 -0.95 -3.97 7.61
C PRO A 116 -2.41 -4.37 7.82
N ALA A 117 -2.66 -5.67 7.92
CA ALA A 117 -3.98 -6.18 8.23
C ALA A 117 -4.46 -5.76 9.64
N GLY A 118 -5.76 -5.57 9.78
CA GLY A 118 -6.36 -5.23 11.08
C GLY A 118 -6.81 -3.78 11.18
N LEU A 119 -7.26 -3.37 12.37
CA LEU A 119 -7.83 -2.03 12.58
C LEU A 119 -6.86 -1.06 13.29
N GLU A 120 -5.82 -1.58 13.94
CA GLU A 120 -4.89 -0.75 14.72
C GLU A 120 -4.13 0.26 13.85
N HIS A 121 -3.75 -0.14 12.63
CA HIS A 121 -3.02 0.74 11.73
C HIS A 121 -3.87 1.94 11.28
N LEU A 122 -5.18 1.79 11.17
CA LEU A 122 -6.08 2.89 10.83
C LEU A 122 -6.00 4.01 11.87
N ASN A 123 -5.91 3.66 13.16
CA ASN A 123 -5.77 4.64 14.24
C ASN A 123 -4.46 5.45 14.14
N ARG A 124 -3.46 4.97 13.40
CA ARG A 124 -2.20 5.68 13.20
C ARG A 124 -2.33 6.82 12.19
N LYS A 125 -3.37 6.78 11.35
CA LYS A 125 -3.68 7.79 10.33
C LYS A 125 -2.41 8.20 9.58
N ILE A 126 -1.80 7.24 8.84
CA ILE A 126 -0.55 7.43 8.10
C ILE A 126 -0.69 8.57 7.08
N THR A 127 -1.87 8.72 6.49
CA THR A 127 -2.23 9.84 5.63
C THR A 127 -3.56 10.45 6.06
N SER A 128 -3.77 11.72 5.76
CA SER A 128 -5.04 12.42 5.98
C SER A 128 -5.91 12.45 4.73
N LYS A 129 -5.36 12.12 3.57
CA LYS A 129 -6.07 12.13 2.29
C LYS A 129 -5.61 10.97 1.42
N VAL A 130 -6.57 10.29 0.79
CA VAL A 130 -6.37 9.29 -0.27
C VAL A 130 -7.51 9.43 -1.27
N ASP A 131 -7.29 9.05 -2.51
CA ASP A 131 -8.38 9.04 -3.49
C ASP A 131 -9.22 7.77 -3.30
N ASP A 132 -8.59 6.61 -3.25
CA ASP A 132 -9.27 5.32 -3.19
C ASP A 132 -8.74 4.43 -2.07
N ILE A 133 -9.66 3.81 -1.33
CA ILE A 133 -9.38 2.78 -0.34
C ILE A 133 -9.87 1.43 -0.87
N PHE A 134 -8.97 0.43 -0.88
CA PHE A 134 -9.27 -0.94 -1.28
C PHE A 134 -9.18 -1.86 -0.07
N ASP A 135 -10.31 -2.31 0.45
CA ASP A 135 -10.38 -3.26 1.57
C ASP A 135 -10.54 -4.69 1.03
N VAL A 136 -9.60 -5.59 1.37
CA VAL A 136 -9.57 -6.96 0.89
C VAL A 136 -10.19 -7.90 1.90
N LEU A 137 -11.35 -8.45 1.55
CA LEU A 137 -12.17 -9.32 2.37
C LEU A 137 -11.73 -10.78 2.30
N ASP A 138 -11.64 -11.44 3.44
CA ASP A 138 -11.70 -12.90 3.49
C ASP A 138 -13.16 -13.43 3.40
N ALA A 139 -13.34 -14.75 3.36
CA ALA A 139 -14.66 -15.37 3.27
C ALA A 139 -15.39 -15.50 4.63
N SER A 140 -14.83 -14.97 5.70
CA SER A 140 -15.37 -15.16 7.04
C SER A 140 -16.58 -14.27 7.32
N LYS A 141 -17.48 -14.75 8.19
CA LYS A 141 -18.58 -13.91 8.71
C LYS A 141 -18.07 -12.66 9.41
N LYS A 142 -16.86 -12.70 9.97
CA LYS A 142 -16.24 -11.58 10.68
C LYS A 142 -15.76 -10.49 9.71
N ALA A 143 -15.42 -10.83 8.45
CA ALA A 143 -14.93 -9.88 7.45
C ALA A 143 -15.90 -8.72 7.24
N PHE A 144 -17.19 -8.98 7.09
CA PHE A 144 -18.17 -7.91 6.91
C PHE A 144 -18.29 -6.98 8.15
N GLN A 145 -18.13 -7.55 9.34
CA GLN A 145 -18.10 -6.74 10.56
C GLN A 145 -16.81 -5.93 10.67
N HIS A 146 -15.70 -6.51 10.21
CA HIS A 146 -14.40 -5.85 10.15
C HIS A 146 -14.46 -4.63 9.23
N VAL A 147 -14.95 -4.80 8.00
CA VAL A 147 -15.15 -3.71 7.04
C VAL A 147 -15.99 -2.56 7.64
N LYS A 148 -17.12 -2.89 8.25
CA LYS A 148 -17.97 -1.85 8.87
C LYS A 148 -17.23 -1.06 9.96
N ARG A 149 -16.37 -1.74 10.73
CA ARG A 149 -15.55 -1.08 11.73
C ARG A 149 -14.44 -0.25 11.09
N ALA A 150 -13.78 -0.79 10.07
CA ALA A 150 -12.73 -0.07 9.34
C ALA A 150 -13.28 1.21 8.72
N HIS A 151 -14.39 1.11 8.00
CA HIS A 151 -15.06 2.26 7.40
C HIS A 151 -15.44 3.33 8.45
N ARG A 152 -16.06 2.90 9.55
CA ARG A 152 -16.40 3.80 10.65
C ARG A 152 -15.18 4.48 11.28
N ILE A 153 -14.07 3.74 11.49
CA ILE A 153 -12.84 4.31 12.05
C ILE A 153 -12.27 5.36 11.10
N ILE A 154 -12.26 5.10 9.80
CA ILE A 154 -11.78 6.05 8.79
C ILE A 154 -12.59 7.33 8.80
N GLU A 155 -13.94 7.22 8.93
CA GLU A 155 -14.82 8.38 9.07
C GLU A 155 -14.57 9.14 10.39
N GLU A 156 -14.44 8.43 11.53
CA GLU A 156 -14.17 9.03 12.84
C GLU A 156 -12.80 9.72 12.91
N LEU A 157 -11.83 9.23 12.13
CA LEU A 157 -10.49 9.83 12.03
C LEU A 157 -10.43 11.01 11.04
N ASP A 158 -11.54 11.31 10.37
CA ASP A 158 -11.58 12.39 9.37
C ASP A 158 -10.48 12.23 8.31
N VAL A 159 -10.41 11.02 7.73
CA VAL A 159 -9.58 10.74 6.55
C VAL A 159 -10.38 11.13 5.31
N ASP A 160 -9.89 12.07 4.54
CA ASP A 160 -10.50 12.47 3.27
C ASP A 160 -10.25 11.40 2.20
N TYR A 161 -11.33 10.84 1.61
CA TYR A 161 -11.24 9.85 0.54
C TYR A 161 -12.40 10.02 -0.46
N GLU A 162 -12.16 9.67 -1.72
CA GLU A 162 -13.20 9.73 -2.75
C GLU A 162 -14.02 8.44 -2.79
N ASN A 163 -13.35 7.30 -2.73
CA ASN A 163 -14.01 6.00 -2.83
C ASN A 163 -13.49 4.99 -1.80
N PHE A 164 -14.42 4.18 -1.29
CA PHE A 164 -14.10 3.01 -0.48
C PHE A 164 -14.61 1.76 -1.20
N TYR A 165 -13.69 0.93 -1.66
CA TYR A 165 -13.96 -0.27 -2.44
C TYR A 165 -13.72 -1.54 -1.66
N LEU A 166 -14.52 -2.56 -1.96
CA LEU A 166 -14.34 -3.91 -1.45
C LEU A 166 -13.84 -4.83 -2.54
N ILE A 167 -12.87 -5.65 -2.20
CA ILE A 167 -12.31 -6.70 -3.04
C ILE A 167 -12.38 -8.01 -2.29
N GLY A 168 -12.89 -9.07 -2.90
CA GLY A 168 -12.81 -10.41 -2.34
C GLY A 168 -11.39 -10.96 -2.45
N GLY A 169 -10.83 -11.49 -1.37
CA GLY A 169 -9.57 -12.24 -1.40
C GLY A 169 -9.69 -13.53 -2.22
N ARG A 170 -8.59 -14.24 -2.41
CA ARG A 170 -8.49 -15.45 -3.26
C ARG A 170 -9.49 -16.57 -2.95
N GLU A 171 -9.91 -16.67 -1.71
CA GLU A 171 -10.87 -17.69 -1.24
C GLU A 171 -12.29 -17.15 -1.08
N PHE A 172 -12.54 -15.90 -1.48
CA PHE A 172 -13.85 -15.28 -1.35
C PHE A 172 -14.85 -15.96 -2.30
N PRO A 173 -16.00 -16.48 -1.80
CA PRO A 173 -16.99 -17.16 -2.61
C PRO A 173 -17.69 -16.19 -3.59
N GLU A 174 -17.94 -16.65 -4.82
CA GLU A 174 -18.58 -15.87 -5.89
C GLU A 174 -19.98 -15.38 -5.53
N ASN A 175 -20.73 -16.17 -4.74
CA ASN A 175 -22.10 -15.86 -4.36
C ASN A 175 -22.23 -14.82 -3.26
N LEU A 176 -21.12 -14.34 -2.69
CA LEU A 176 -21.14 -13.34 -1.61
C LEU A 176 -21.04 -11.88 -2.09
N ASP A 177 -20.88 -11.64 -3.37
CA ASP A 177 -20.82 -10.31 -3.96
C ASP A 177 -22.03 -9.43 -3.60
N LYS A 178 -23.25 -9.98 -3.79
CA LYS A 178 -24.51 -9.31 -3.44
C LYS A 178 -24.63 -9.07 -1.94
N ARG A 179 -24.12 -10.02 -1.14
CA ARG A 179 -24.12 -9.92 0.30
C ARG A 179 -23.16 -8.84 0.79
N ALA A 180 -21.94 -8.77 0.22
CA ALA A 180 -20.96 -7.74 0.53
C ALA A 180 -21.59 -6.35 0.37
N LYS A 181 -22.18 -6.07 -0.80
CA LYS A 181 -22.86 -4.81 -1.06
C LYS A 181 -24.05 -4.57 -0.10
N LYS A 182 -24.90 -5.59 0.13
CA LYS A 182 -26.08 -5.47 1.00
C LYS A 182 -25.70 -5.19 2.45
N GLU A 183 -24.67 -5.87 2.97
CA GLU A 183 -24.30 -5.76 4.39
C GLU A 183 -23.46 -4.52 4.70
N THR A 184 -22.66 -4.05 3.75
CA THR A 184 -21.72 -2.94 4.00
C THR A 184 -22.18 -1.61 3.38
N GLY A 185 -23.01 -1.65 2.34
CA GLY A 185 -23.35 -0.48 1.53
C GLY A 185 -22.25 -0.05 0.54
N LEU A 186 -21.08 -0.66 0.60
CA LEU A 186 -19.89 -0.28 -0.16
C LEU A 186 -19.85 -0.95 -1.54
N LYS A 187 -19.10 -0.35 -2.48
CA LYS A 187 -18.96 -0.86 -3.85
C LYS A 187 -17.98 -2.04 -3.88
N TYR A 188 -18.49 -3.22 -4.23
CA TYR A 188 -17.70 -4.42 -4.45
C TYR A 188 -17.21 -4.49 -5.90
N LEU A 189 -15.91 -4.55 -6.11
CA LEU A 189 -15.31 -4.52 -7.45
C LEU A 189 -15.13 -5.91 -8.07
N GLY A 190 -14.94 -6.93 -7.24
CA GLY A 190 -14.67 -8.29 -7.68
C GLY A 190 -13.78 -9.02 -6.69
N LYS A 191 -13.30 -10.20 -7.05
CA LYS A 191 -12.37 -10.97 -6.22
C LYS A 191 -11.05 -11.20 -6.94
N ILE A 192 -10.00 -11.41 -6.17
CA ILE A 192 -8.72 -11.91 -6.68
C ILE A 192 -8.87 -13.42 -6.90
N ALA A 193 -8.63 -13.88 -8.12
CA ALA A 193 -8.70 -15.30 -8.44
C ALA A 193 -7.56 -16.07 -7.76
N TYR A 194 -7.86 -17.32 -7.36
CA TYR A 194 -6.81 -18.23 -6.90
C TYR A 194 -5.86 -18.55 -8.06
N ASP A 195 -4.56 -18.46 -7.80
CA ASP A 195 -3.53 -18.72 -8.77
C ASP A 195 -2.35 -19.45 -8.12
N LYS A 196 -2.03 -20.63 -8.65
CA LYS A 196 -0.89 -21.42 -8.16
C LYS A 196 0.44 -20.72 -8.42
N ALA A 197 0.55 -19.99 -9.53
CA ALA A 197 1.77 -19.26 -9.87
C ALA A 197 2.13 -18.25 -8.79
N VAL A 198 1.17 -17.50 -8.25
CA VAL A 198 1.41 -16.57 -7.14
C VAL A 198 2.07 -17.27 -5.96
N ARG A 199 1.57 -18.45 -5.57
CA ARG A 199 2.17 -19.22 -4.48
C ARG A 199 3.59 -19.69 -4.80
N GLU A 200 3.83 -20.12 -6.03
CA GLU A 200 5.16 -20.58 -6.46
C GLU A 200 6.18 -19.44 -6.46
N TYR A 201 5.79 -18.27 -6.96
CA TYR A 201 6.63 -17.07 -6.96
C TYR A 201 7.00 -16.64 -5.53
N VAL A 202 6.00 -16.56 -4.64
CA VAL A 202 6.23 -16.21 -3.22
C VAL A 202 7.16 -17.22 -2.55
N LEU A 203 6.96 -18.54 -2.75
CA LEU A 203 7.83 -19.57 -2.17
C LEU A 203 9.27 -19.53 -2.69
N LYS A 204 9.49 -19.04 -3.89
CA LYS A 204 10.84 -18.88 -4.50
C LYS A 204 11.48 -17.52 -4.21
N GLY A 205 10.75 -16.59 -3.59
CA GLY A 205 11.21 -15.20 -3.44
C GLY A 205 11.29 -14.45 -4.77
N GLU A 206 10.50 -14.86 -5.78
CA GLU A 206 10.45 -14.20 -7.08
C GLU A 206 9.44 -13.06 -7.07
N SER A 207 9.78 -11.95 -7.73
CA SER A 207 8.90 -10.79 -7.83
C SER A 207 7.56 -11.12 -8.51
N LEU A 208 6.45 -10.73 -7.88
CA LEU A 208 5.11 -10.85 -8.48
C LEU A 208 4.91 -9.93 -9.70
N LEU A 209 5.82 -9.00 -9.94
CA LEU A 209 5.82 -8.21 -11.18
C LEU A 209 6.11 -9.08 -12.41
N ASN A 210 6.81 -10.20 -12.21
CA ASN A 210 7.15 -11.17 -13.27
C ASN A 210 6.03 -12.19 -13.55
N LEU A 211 4.88 -12.13 -12.85
CA LEU A 211 3.75 -12.99 -13.15
C LEU A 211 3.33 -12.82 -14.62
N PRO A 212 2.96 -13.91 -15.33
CA PRO A 212 2.42 -13.81 -16.68
C PRO A 212 1.21 -12.89 -16.76
N SER A 213 1.06 -12.16 -17.87
CA SER A 213 -0.05 -11.21 -18.05
C SER A 213 -1.43 -11.88 -18.16
N ASP A 214 -1.45 -13.20 -18.41
CA ASP A 214 -2.62 -14.07 -18.42
C ASP A 214 -2.84 -14.84 -17.11
N SER A 215 -1.99 -14.63 -16.10
CA SER A 215 -2.17 -15.18 -14.76
C SER A 215 -3.57 -14.87 -14.23
N PRO A 216 -4.34 -15.88 -13.75
CA PRO A 216 -5.71 -15.67 -13.26
C PRO A 216 -5.79 -14.59 -12.17
N ALA A 217 -4.83 -14.55 -11.24
CA ALA A 217 -4.77 -13.52 -10.21
C ALA A 217 -4.60 -12.14 -10.84
N TYR A 218 -3.65 -12.00 -11.76
CA TYR A 218 -3.39 -10.71 -12.39
C TYR A 218 -4.53 -10.25 -13.30
N VAL A 219 -5.14 -11.15 -14.07
CA VAL A 219 -6.34 -10.84 -14.89
C VAL A 219 -7.48 -10.34 -14.00
N SER A 220 -7.67 -10.93 -12.82
CA SER A 220 -8.70 -10.45 -11.88
C SER A 220 -8.36 -9.07 -11.30
N VAL A 221 -7.08 -8.79 -11.01
CA VAL A 221 -6.63 -7.45 -10.60
C VAL A 221 -6.88 -6.42 -11.68
N LYS A 222 -6.56 -6.71 -12.96
CA LYS A 222 -6.87 -5.80 -14.07
C LYS A 222 -8.35 -5.42 -14.10
N LYS A 223 -9.25 -6.40 -14.00
CA LYS A 223 -10.70 -6.15 -13.94
C LYS A 223 -11.14 -5.30 -12.75
N VAL A 224 -10.50 -5.48 -11.60
CA VAL A 224 -10.76 -4.67 -10.40
C VAL A 224 -10.35 -3.22 -10.65
N MET A 225 -9.15 -3.00 -11.19
CA MET A 225 -8.63 -1.66 -11.49
C MET A 225 -9.48 -0.93 -12.54
N GLU A 226 -9.90 -1.61 -13.61
CA GLU A 226 -10.81 -1.07 -14.62
C GLU A 226 -12.15 -0.65 -14.01
N LYS A 227 -12.75 -1.48 -13.13
CA LYS A 227 -14.00 -1.15 -12.42
C LYS A 227 -13.87 -0.03 -11.42
N ALA A 228 -12.68 0.20 -10.87
CA ALA A 228 -12.37 1.34 -10.03
C ALA A 228 -12.19 2.63 -10.83
N GLY A 229 -12.05 2.54 -12.16
CA GLY A 229 -11.88 3.70 -13.04
C GLY A 229 -10.45 3.92 -13.54
N TYR A 230 -9.52 3.05 -13.17
CA TYR A 230 -8.13 3.08 -13.65
C TYR A 230 -8.05 2.42 -15.03
N SER A 231 -8.48 3.11 -16.08
CA SER A 231 -8.28 2.63 -17.46
C SER A 231 -7.03 3.28 -18.05
N SER A 232 -6.12 2.48 -18.63
CA SER A 232 -4.96 3.05 -19.29
C SER A 232 -5.41 3.88 -20.51
N LEU A 233 -4.81 5.04 -20.72
CA LEU A 233 -4.99 5.85 -21.93
C LEU A 233 -4.73 5.05 -23.21
N LYS A 234 -3.90 4.01 -23.15
CA LYS A 234 -3.65 3.08 -24.28
C LYS A 234 -4.88 2.24 -24.66
N GLN A 235 -5.77 1.91 -23.72
CA GLN A 235 -7.02 1.18 -24.02
C GLN A 235 -8.10 2.09 -24.62
N LEU A 236 -8.09 3.38 -24.29
CA LEU A 236 -9.03 4.37 -24.85
C LEU A 236 -8.68 4.79 -26.29
N LEU A 237 -7.47 4.49 -26.74
CA LEU A 237 -6.96 4.84 -28.08
C LEU A 237 -6.86 3.65 -29.02
N SER A 238 -7.27 2.44 -28.62
CA SER A 238 -7.39 1.27 -29.50
C SER A 238 -8.78 1.30 -30.15
N PRO A 239 -8.91 1.59 -31.45
CA PRO A 239 -10.19 1.40 -32.13
C PRO A 239 -10.52 -0.10 -32.15
N GLU A 240 -11.79 -0.43 -31.92
CA GLU A 240 -12.38 -1.77 -32.13
C GLU A 240 -12.17 -2.27 -33.57
#